data_20f1a038657e5ba801df2cb8600b510b
#
_entry.id   20f1a038657e5ba801df2cb8600b510b
#
_cell.length_a   1.000
_cell.length_b   1.000
_cell.length_c   1.000
_cell.angle_alpha   90.00
_cell.angle_beta   90.00
_cell.angle_gamma   90.00
#
_symmetry.space_group_name_H-M   'P 1'
#
loop_
_entity.id
_entity.type
_entity.pdbx_description
1 polymer ?
#
loop_
_entity_poly.entity_id
_entity_poly.type
_entity_poly.pdbx_seq_one_letter_code
_entity_poly.pdbx_strand_id
1 'polypeptide(L)'
;RGECHSGSKLLHPVVHLHVFNSQGQVYLQRRPDWKDIQPGKWDTAVGGHIDYGENPTDALRREVREELGITDFTPRSLGKYVFESKKERELVYVNTTIYDGVISPSTEELAGGRFWTIDEIRAALGKDIFTPNFESEFTRFIS
;
A
#
# COMPACT_ATOMS: atom_id res chain seq x y z
N ARG A 1 23.36 15.41 -5.01
CA ARG A 1 22.87 14.07 -5.05
C ARG A 1 23.78 12.97 -4.56
N GLY A 2 24.97 13.29 -4.22
CA GLY A 2 25.88 12.29 -3.75
C GLY A 2 25.50 11.66 -2.42
N GLU A 3 24.67 12.32 -1.69
CA GLU A 3 24.31 11.89 -0.35
C GLU A 3 23.64 10.52 -0.29
N CYS A 4 23.14 10.03 -1.40
CA CYS A 4 22.45 8.76 -1.41
C CYS A 4 23.37 7.56 -1.48
N HIS A 5 24.62 7.76 -1.73
CA HIS A 5 25.49 6.60 -1.97
C HIS A 5 26.64 6.48 -1.02
N SER A 6 26.80 6.89 0.01
CA SER A 6 27.83 6.48 0.96
C SER A 6 27.23 5.57 2.01
N GLY A 7 26.36 4.67 1.57
CA GLY A 7 25.71 3.77 2.48
C GLY A 7 24.46 4.32 3.11
N SER A 8 24.21 5.61 2.95
CA SER A 8 23.00 6.25 3.46
C SER A 8 21.99 6.38 2.33
N LYS A 9 20.74 6.05 2.61
CA LYS A 9 19.65 6.21 1.66
C LYS A 9 18.76 7.34 2.13
N LEU A 10 18.25 8.13 1.19
CA LEU A 10 17.28 9.15 1.53
C LEU A 10 16.01 8.51 2.03
N LEU A 11 15.42 9.09 3.05
CA LEU A 11 14.16 8.62 3.61
C LEU A 11 13.02 9.24 2.82
N HIS A 12 12.26 8.40 2.13
CA HIS A 12 11.13 8.84 1.30
C HIS A 12 9.82 8.65 2.04
N PRO A 13 9.03 9.71 2.21
CA PRO A 13 7.71 9.55 2.85
C PRO A 13 6.69 8.98 1.87
N VAL A 14 5.97 7.97 2.33
CA VAL A 14 4.92 7.34 1.52
C VAL A 14 3.68 7.13 2.39
N VAL A 15 2.52 6.99 1.74
CA VAL A 15 1.27 6.68 2.43
C VAL A 15 0.75 5.35 1.92
N HIS A 16 0.21 4.56 2.83
CA HIS A 16 -0.45 3.28 2.51
C HIS A 16 -1.85 3.28 3.10
N LEU A 17 -2.79 2.68 2.37
CA LEU A 17 -4.15 2.53 2.86
C LEU A 17 -4.58 1.08 2.71
N HIS A 18 -5.04 0.50 3.81
CA HIS A 18 -5.69 -0.81 3.81
C HIS A 18 -7.19 -0.58 3.76
N VAL A 19 -7.85 -1.11 2.73
CA VAL A 19 -9.28 -0.91 2.52
C VAL A 19 -10.01 -2.18 2.92
N PHE A 20 -10.90 -2.04 3.92
CA PHE A 20 -11.75 -3.14 4.37
C PHE A 20 -13.17 -2.88 3.91
N ASN A 21 -13.94 -3.95 3.71
CA ASN A 21 -15.39 -3.78 3.59
C ASN A 21 -16.04 -4.11 4.93
N SER A 22 -17.36 -3.94 5.02
CA SER A 22 -18.08 -4.17 6.27
C SER A 22 -18.10 -5.63 6.68
N GLN A 23 -17.70 -6.54 5.81
CA GLN A 23 -17.58 -7.96 6.12
C GLN A 23 -16.20 -8.34 6.64
N GLY A 24 -15.31 -7.36 6.80
CA GLY A 24 -13.98 -7.61 7.32
C GLY A 24 -12.98 -8.14 6.30
N GLN A 25 -13.33 -8.09 5.03
CA GLN A 25 -12.40 -8.49 3.96
C GLN A 25 -11.52 -7.32 3.58
N VAL A 26 -10.32 -7.62 3.07
CA VAL A 26 -9.31 -6.61 2.73
C VAL A 26 -9.13 -6.55 1.22
N TYR A 27 -9.21 -5.35 0.66
CA TYR A 27 -8.98 -5.17 -0.77
C TYR A 27 -7.48 -5.12 -1.04
N LEU A 28 -7.01 -5.95 -1.96
CA LEU A 28 -5.61 -5.97 -2.38
C LEU A 28 -5.54 -5.75 -3.87
N GLN A 29 -4.49 -5.06 -4.31
CA GLN A 29 -4.22 -4.88 -5.72
C GLN A 29 -3.10 -5.81 -6.17
N ARG A 30 -3.12 -6.21 -7.44
CA ARG A 30 -2.08 -7.05 -7.99
C ARG A 30 -1.14 -6.20 -8.85
N ARG A 31 0.15 -6.32 -8.61
CA ARG A 31 1.15 -5.62 -9.40
C ARG A 31 1.22 -6.25 -10.79
N PRO A 32 1.33 -5.44 -11.87
CA PRO A 32 1.45 -6.00 -13.22
C PRO A 32 2.71 -6.86 -13.36
N ASP A 33 2.65 -7.83 -14.25
CA ASP A 33 3.78 -8.74 -14.49
C ASP A 33 4.97 -8.03 -15.11
N TRP A 34 4.77 -6.87 -15.73
CA TRP A 34 5.86 -6.12 -16.36
C TRP A 34 6.60 -5.20 -15.41
N LYS A 35 6.19 -5.12 -14.15
CA LYS A 35 6.91 -4.30 -13.16
C LYS A 35 8.25 -4.92 -12.84
N ASP A 36 9.28 -4.06 -12.66
CA ASP A 36 10.62 -4.52 -12.32
C ASP A 36 10.73 -5.04 -10.90
N ILE A 37 9.93 -4.48 -9.99
CA ILE A 37 9.99 -4.83 -8.58
C ILE A 37 8.73 -5.58 -8.20
N GLN A 38 8.89 -6.77 -7.65
CA GLN A 38 7.80 -7.62 -7.16
C GLN A 38 6.69 -7.81 -8.20
N PRO A 39 7.03 -8.24 -9.44
CA PRO A 39 6.00 -8.38 -10.48
C PRO A 39 4.97 -9.44 -10.12
N GLY A 40 3.71 -9.17 -10.45
CA GLY A 40 2.63 -10.13 -10.27
C GLY A 40 2.22 -10.40 -8.85
N LYS A 41 2.83 -9.76 -7.87
CA LYS A 41 2.49 -9.99 -6.47
C LYS A 41 1.34 -9.09 -6.02
N TRP A 42 0.64 -9.56 -5.00
CA TRP A 42 -0.46 -8.78 -4.41
C TRP A 42 0.11 -7.82 -3.38
N ASP A 43 -0.47 -6.65 -3.31
CA ASP A 43 0.04 -5.55 -2.49
C ASP A 43 -1.11 -4.81 -1.82
N THR A 44 -0.75 -3.91 -0.91
CA THR A 44 -1.69 -3.01 -0.23
C THR A 44 -2.58 -2.30 -1.24
N ALA A 45 -3.82 -2.05 -0.84
CA ALA A 45 -4.81 -1.45 -1.73
C ALA A 45 -4.32 -0.15 -2.37
N VAL A 46 -3.66 0.71 -1.58
CA VAL A 46 -3.11 1.96 -2.09
C VAL A 46 -1.75 2.19 -1.48
N GLY A 47 -0.80 2.60 -2.32
CA GLY A 47 0.52 3.02 -1.86
C GLY A 47 1.05 4.08 -2.79
N GLY A 48 1.58 5.17 -2.25
CA GLY A 48 2.12 6.23 -3.07
C GLY A 48 2.98 7.20 -2.28
N HIS A 49 3.75 8.00 -3.01
CA HIS A 49 4.68 8.95 -2.41
C HIS A 49 3.96 10.23 -1.99
N ILE A 50 4.48 10.85 -0.93
CA ILE A 50 4.05 12.18 -0.51
C ILE A 50 4.90 13.17 -1.29
N ASP A 51 4.25 14.05 -2.07
CA ASP A 51 4.97 15.04 -2.85
C ASP A 51 5.49 16.15 -1.95
N TYR A 52 6.52 16.83 -2.42
CA TYR A 52 7.10 17.95 -1.69
C TYR A 52 6.04 19.00 -1.40
N GLY A 53 5.93 19.42 -0.15
CA GLY A 53 4.95 20.41 0.27
C GLY A 53 3.57 19.85 0.57
N GLU A 54 3.37 18.57 0.34
CA GLU A 54 2.08 17.90 0.57
C GLU A 54 2.08 17.26 1.96
N ASN A 55 0.97 17.35 2.69
CA ASN A 55 0.89 16.64 3.96
C ASN A 55 0.40 15.20 3.71
N PRO A 56 0.61 14.28 4.68
CA PRO A 56 0.23 12.88 4.48
C PRO A 56 -1.24 12.65 4.17
N THR A 57 -2.14 13.43 4.77
CA THR A 57 -3.58 13.27 4.53
C THR A 57 -3.95 13.64 3.10
N ASP A 58 -3.41 14.74 2.60
CA ASP A 58 -3.70 15.17 1.23
C ASP A 58 -3.09 14.20 0.22
N ALA A 59 -1.89 13.71 0.49
CA ALA A 59 -1.25 12.71 -0.36
C ALA A 59 -2.10 11.45 -0.42
N LEU A 60 -2.61 11.01 0.71
CA LEU A 60 -3.43 9.80 0.78
C LEU A 60 -4.70 9.97 -0.05
N ARG A 61 -5.39 11.10 0.10
CA ARG A 61 -6.62 11.33 -0.66
C ARG A 61 -6.36 11.37 -2.17
N ARG A 62 -5.26 11.99 -2.56
CA ARG A 62 -4.88 12.06 -3.97
C ARG A 62 -4.59 10.67 -4.54
N GLU A 63 -3.78 9.88 -3.82
CA GLU A 63 -3.42 8.55 -4.30
C GLU A 63 -4.62 7.62 -4.36
N VAL A 64 -5.50 7.70 -3.36
CA VAL A 64 -6.70 6.85 -3.34
C VAL A 64 -7.62 7.19 -4.52
N ARG A 65 -7.78 8.48 -4.82
CA ARG A 65 -8.58 8.89 -5.97
C ARG A 65 -7.96 8.41 -7.28
N GLU A 66 -6.64 8.55 -7.40
CA GLU A 66 -5.95 8.15 -8.63
C GLU A 66 -5.94 6.64 -8.84
N GLU A 67 -5.74 5.87 -7.78
CA GLU A 67 -5.59 4.43 -7.92
C GLU A 67 -6.90 3.66 -7.84
N LEU A 68 -7.85 4.09 -7.03
CA LEU A 68 -9.09 3.35 -6.81
C LEU A 68 -10.35 4.13 -7.16
N GLY A 69 -10.22 5.41 -7.48
CA GLY A 69 -11.38 6.21 -7.83
C GLY A 69 -12.29 6.53 -6.64
N ILE A 70 -11.79 6.43 -5.42
CA ILE A 70 -12.55 6.70 -4.22
C ILE A 70 -12.28 8.12 -3.76
N THR A 71 -13.35 8.90 -3.56
CA THR A 71 -13.23 10.29 -3.11
C THR A 71 -13.84 10.52 -1.73
N ASP A 72 -14.78 9.68 -1.32
CA ASP A 72 -15.52 9.86 -0.07
C ASP A 72 -15.22 8.71 0.87
N PHE A 73 -14.21 8.89 1.72
CA PHE A 73 -13.82 7.88 2.70
C PHE A 73 -13.20 8.58 3.90
N THR A 74 -13.19 7.89 5.04
CA THR A 74 -12.61 8.42 6.27
C THR A 74 -11.41 7.54 6.66
N PRO A 75 -10.18 8.02 6.46
CA PRO A 75 -9.02 7.24 6.84
C PRO A 75 -8.78 7.29 8.35
N ARG A 76 -8.27 6.19 8.87
CA ARG A 76 -7.85 6.09 10.26
C ARG A 76 -6.39 5.71 10.30
N SER A 77 -5.58 6.49 11.00
CA SER A 77 -4.15 6.21 11.11
C SER A 77 -3.91 5.02 12.03
N LEU A 78 -3.07 4.10 11.57
CA LEU A 78 -2.62 2.96 12.37
C LEU A 78 -1.21 3.16 12.92
N GLY A 79 -0.49 4.15 12.39
CA GLY A 79 0.86 4.43 12.83
C GLY A 79 1.78 4.66 11.65
N LYS A 80 3.08 4.63 11.93
CA LYS A 80 4.09 4.79 10.89
C LYS A 80 5.30 3.95 11.24
N TYR A 81 6.08 3.60 10.21
CA TYR A 81 7.30 2.82 10.41
C TYR A 81 8.26 3.07 9.26
N VAL A 82 9.52 2.68 9.46
CA VAL A 82 10.53 2.79 8.41
C VAL A 82 10.69 1.42 7.78
N PHE A 83 10.52 1.38 6.46
CA PHE A 83 10.79 0.18 5.68
C PHE A 83 12.08 0.41 4.91
N GLU A 84 12.99 -0.54 5.01
CA GLU A 84 14.30 -0.41 4.37
C GLU A 84 14.58 -1.64 3.51
N SER A 85 14.97 -1.40 2.27
CA SER A 85 15.42 -2.43 1.36
C SER A 85 16.83 -2.06 0.90
N LYS A 86 17.39 -2.87 0.01
CA LYS A 86 18.72 -2.58 -0.53
C LYS A 86 18.77 -1.26 -1.28
N LYS A 87 17.65 -0.84 -1.84
CA LYS A 87 17.60 0.33 -2.71
C LYS A 87 16.91 1.53 -2.09
N GLU A 88 16.05 1.32 -1.09
CA GLU A 88 15.19 2.39 -0.60
C GLU A 88 15.02 2.37 0.91
N ARG A 89 14.79 3.55 1.47
CA ARG A 89 14.27 3.72 2.82
C ARG A 89 12.99 4.52 2.71
N GLU A 90 11.92 4.00 3.30
CA GLU A 90 10.63 4.67 3.25
C GLU A 90 10.08 4.88 4.64
N LEU A 91 9.59 6.10 4.89
CA LEU A 91 8.78 6.36 6.08
C LEU A 91 7.34 6.15 5.68
N VAL A 92 6.75 5.07 6.16
CA VAL A 92 5.42 4.65 5.72
C VAL A 92 4.39 5.09 6.74
N TYR A 93 3.44 5.91 6.29
CA TYR A 93 2.27 6.30 7.08
C TYR A 93 1.16 5.32 6.77
N VAL A 94 0.79 4.50 7.73
CA VAL A 94 -0.16 3.40 7.53
C VAL A 94 -1.54 3.82 7.98
N ASN A 95 -2.53 3.64 7.09
CA ASN A 95 -3.91 4.03 7.35
C ASN A 95 -4.84 2.89 6.98
N THR A 96 -6.06 2.92 7.51
CA THR A 96 -7.10 1.98 7.16
C THR A 96 -8.41 2.71 6.98
N THR A 97 -9.34 2.10 6.25
CA THR A 97 -10.69 2.60 6.11
C THR A 97 -11.64 1.44 5.87
N ILE A 98 -12.92 1.67 6.12
CA ILE A 98 -13.98 0.72 5.77
C ILE A 98 -14.77 1.36 4.63
N TYR A 99 -14.86 0.66 3.50
CA TYR A 99 -15.50 1.21 2.31
C TYR A 99 -16.26 0.11 1.58
N ASP A 100 -17.55 0.30 1.40
CA ASP A 100 -18.43 -0.67 0.73
C ASP A 100 -18.89 -0.19 -0.64
N GLY A 101 -18.43 0.96 -1.09
CA GLY A 101 -18.83 1.51 -2.38
C GLY A 101 -18.06 0.86 -3.54
N VAL A 102 -18.24 1.45 -4.71
CA VAL A 102 -17.61 0.94 -5.93
C VAL A 102 -16.12 1.31 -5.94
N ILE A 103 -15.28 0.34 -6.23
CA ILE A 103 -13.84 0.54 -6.38
C ILE A 103 -13.50 0.40 -7.87
N SER A 104 -12.85 1.42 -8.42
CA SER A 104 -12.47 1.45 -9.84
C SER A 104 -10.95 1.53 -9.96
N PRO A 105 -10.26 0.40 -9.90
CA PRO A 105 -8.80 0.41 -9.96
C PRO A 105 -8.28 0.91 -11.29
N SER A 106 -7.15 1.60 -11.25
CA SER A 106 -6.49 2.07 -12.45
C SER A 106 -5.92 0.90 -13.23
N THR A 107 -6.36 0.73 -14.47
CA THR A 107 -5.89 -0.39 -15.30
C THR A 107 -4.51 -0.12 -15.90
N GLU A 108 -4.04 1.12 -15.84
CA GLU A 108 -2.72 1.44 -16.37
C GLU A 108 -1.61 1.04 -15.40
N GLU A 109 -1.88 1.07 -14.11
CA GLU A 109 -0.86 0.81 -13.09
C GLU A 109 -1.04 -0.51 -12.37
N LEU A 110 -2.21 -1.13 -12.49
CA LEU A 110 -2.57 -2.31 -11.72
C LEU A 110 -3.08 -3.41 -12.62
N ALA A 111 -2.78 -4.64 -12.26
CA ALA A 111 -3.31 -5.81 -12.96
C ALA A 111 -4.65 -6.25 -12.38
N GLY A 112 -5.30 -5.37 -11.62
CA GLY A 112 -6.58 -5.64 -11.02
C GLY A 112 -6.51 -5.74 -9.51
N GLY A 113 -7.64 -6.06 -8.89
CA GLY A 113 -7.71 -6.18 -7.45
C GLY A 113 -8.93 -6.97 -7.04
N ARG A 114 -8.95 -7.41 -5.79
CA ARG A 114 -10.12 -8.07 -5.22
C ARG A 114 -10.06 -8.03 -3.70
N PHE A 115 -11.17 -8.34 -3.08
CA PHE A 115 -11.21 -8.52 -1.63
C PHE A 115 -10.74 -9.92 -1.26
N TRP A 116 -9.98 -10.01 -0.19
CA TRP A 116 -9.48 -11.25 0.40
C TRP A 116 -10.03 -11.37 1.81
N THR A 117 -10.37 -12.59 2.22
CA THR A 117 -10.66 -12.80 3.63
C THR A 117 -9.36 -12.83 4.42
N ILE A 118 -9.46 -12.54 5.72
CA ILE A 118 -8.28 -12.60 6.59
C ILE A 118 -7.68 -14.01 6.58
N ASP A 119 -8.51 -15.04 6.56
CA ASP A 119 -8.03 -16.42 6.52
C ASP A 119 -7.28 -16.73 5.23
N GLU A 120 -7.76 -16.22 4.10
CA GLU A 120 -7.05 -16.38 2.83
C GLU A 120 -5.67 -15.74 2.88
N ILE A 121 -5.58 -14.55 3.47
CA ILE A 121 -4.31 -13.86 3.58
C ILE A 121 -3.36 -14.64 4.47
N ARG A 122 -3.82 -15.12 5.62
CA ARG A 122 -2.98 -15.88 6.53
C ARG A 122 -2.46 -17.16 5.88
N ALA A 123 -3.30 -17.83 5.10
CA ALA A 123 -2.91 -19.06 4.43
C ALA A 123 -1.85 -18.81 3.35
N ALA A 124 -1.78 -17.62 2.82
CA ALA A 124 -0.86 -17.28 1.73
C ALA A 124 0.41 -16.56 2.19
N LEU A 125 0.50 -16.22 3.48
CA LEU A 125 1.70 -15.55 4.00
C LEU A 125 2.93 -16.46 3.86
N GLY A 126 4.05 -15.84 3.50
CA GLY A 126 5.32 -16.55 3.38
C GLY A 126 5.43 -17.43 2.15
N LYS A 127 4.48 -17.34 1.21
CA LYS A 127 4.49 -18.18 0.01
C LYS A 127 4.81 -17.40 -1.26
N ASP A 128 5.40 -16.22 -1.10
CA ASP A 128 5.83 -15.40 -2.22
C ASP A 128 4.65 -14.88 -3.07
N ILE A 129 3.48 -14.75 -2.46
CA ILE A 129 2.27 -14.26 -3.12
C ILE A 129 2.11 -12.76 -2.92
N PHE A 130 2.52 -12.26 -1.76
CA PHE A 130 2.39 -10.85 -1.40
C PHE A 130 3.74 -10.15 -1.42
N THR A 131 3.71 -8.81 -1.58
CA THR A 131 4.94 -8.04 -1.43
C THR A 131 5.42 -8.09 0.02
N PRO A 132 6.75 -7.94 0.24
CA PRO A 132 7.27 -7.91 1.61
C PRO A 132 6.67 -6.79 2.45
N ASN A 133 6.40 -5.64 1.84
CA ASN A 133 5.78 -4.52 2.55
C ASN A 133 4.42 -4.90 3.09
N PHE A 134 3.59 -5.53 2.26
CA PHE A 134 2.25 -5.91 2.70
C PHE A 134 2.32 -6.94 3.83
N GLU A 135 3.18 -7.94 3.70
CA GLU A 135 3.28 -8.98 4.73
C GLU A 135 3.69 -8.38 6.06
N SER A 136 4.65 -7.46 6.03
CA SER A 136 5.11 -6.78 7.24
C SER A 136 3.98 -5.97 7.88
N GLU A 137 3.24 -5.21 7.07
CA GLU A 137 2.15 -4.38 7.59
C GLU A 137 1.00 -5.22 8.10
N PHE A 138 0.66 -6.29 7.38
CA PHE A 138 -0.41 -7.18 7.83
C PHE A 138 -0.10 -7.76 9.19
N THR A 139 1.11 -8.26 9.37
CA THR A 139 1.52 -8.86 10.64
C THR A 139 1.56 -7.83 11.76
N ARG A 140 2.02 -6.62 11.46
CA ARG A 140 2.23 -5.57 12.47
C ARG A 140 0.94 -4.87 12.88
N PHE A 141 0.04 -4.61 11.91
CA PHE A 141 -1.10 -3.72 12.15
C PHE A 141 -2.45 -4.40 12.03
N ILE A 142 -2.58 -5.50 11.32
CA ILE A 142 -3.88 -6.08 10.98
C ILE A 142 -4.14 -7.40 11.70
N SER A 143 -3.17 -8.28 11.74
CA SER A 143 -3.37 -9.62 12.31
C SER A 143 -3.43 -9.63 13.84
#